data_0986942cd556c0775b4983881fe51e8a
#
_entry.id   0986942cd556c0775b4983881fe51e8a
#
_cell.length_a   1.000
_cell.length_b   1.000
_cell.length_c   1.000
_cell.angle_alpha   90.00
_cell.angle_beta   90.00
_cell.angle_gamma   90.00
#
_symmetry.space_group_name_H-M   'P 1'
#
loop_
_entity.id
_entity.type
_entity.pdbx_description
1 polymer ?
#
loop_
_entity_poly.entity_id
_entity_poly.type
_entity_poly.pdbx_seq_one_letter_code
_entity_poly.pdbx_strand_id
1 'polypeptide(L)'
;VFSISRRQLSVIAAALALTACHSPVNEQPPAPELGSGYRTDLTAQHAERHMAAAANPLAAEAGREMLRQGGSAIDAAIAMQAVLTLVEPQSSGIGGGAFIMLWDGKSVHAYDGRETAPAGATERLFLKADGKPMAFPDAQVGGRSVGTPGVLRALEMAHKKTGQLQWAKLFEPAIRLSENGFAISARLHSLIAADRYIAQSPEMAAYFLNADGTPKATGTLLKNPALAEVFKRIAKEGPDALYHGSIAEEIASKVQRHRNAGSLSVADLKGYTAKERTPLCTDYQQWKVCGMPPPSSGGVAIAQILGTLQALQAQDPSLAIAAMQPVKSPSPAGLEPTPEAVHLLAEAGRLAFADRALYMADSDFIPVPVAGLVAPDYLAKRAALISERSMGIAKPGTPEGIQVAYAPDRSPLRISTSQVVAVDDQGGAVSMTTTVEAAFGSHVMVQGFLLNNQMTDFSFIPEEDGQRVANRVEPGKRPRSAMAPTLVFDRKSGELLATVGSPGGSQIIEYVSKSLVAMLDWKLDPQAAISLPNFGSRNGATELETGMFSPALKQALKDKGHMLSEIDMTSGIQAIVRTRDAQGKVSLSGGADPRREGEAVGD
;
A
#
# COMPACT_ATOMS: atom_id res chain seq x y z
N VAL A 1 24.38 -27.53 -65.50
CA VAL A 1 24.85 -28.31 -64.36
C VAL A 1 25.74 -27.39 -63.54
N PHE A 2 25.19 -26.71 -62.54
CA PHE A 2 25.96 -25.94 -61.56
C PHE A 2 25.98 -26.69 -60.23
N SER A 3 27.19 -27.11 -59.81
CA SER A 3 27.45 -27.78 -58.56
C SER A 3 27.65 -26.70 -57.45
N ILE A 4 26.74 -26.63 -56.50
CA ILE A 4 26.90 -25.81 -55.29
C ILE A 4 27.76 -26.59 -54.28
N SER A 5 28.89 -26.02 -53.89
CA SER A 5 29.84 -26.64 -52.99
C SER A 5 29.29 -26.71 -51.55
N ARG A 6 29.61 -27.82 -50.83
CA ARG A 6 29.23 -28.08 -49.43
C ARG A 6 29.69 -27.01 -48.41
N ARG A 7 30.53 -26.07 -48.79
CA ARG A 7 30.98 -24.95 -47.93
C ARG A 7 30.00 -23.77 -47.87
N GLN A 8 29.10 -23.62 -48.83
CA GLN A 8 28.11 -22.53 -48.81
C GLN A 8 26.87 -22.86 -47.98
N LEU A 9 26.57 -24.13 -47.74
CA LEU A 9 25.47 -24.54 -46.87
C LEU A 9 25.81 -24.39 -45.36
N SER A 10 27.10 -24.44 -45.00
CA SER A 10 27.53 -24.29 -43.58
C SER A 10 27.49 -22.84 -43.10
N VAL A 11 27.57 -21.85 -43.95
CA VAL A 11 27.53 -20.44 -43.58
C VAL A 11 26.09 -19.93 -43.39
N ILE A 12 25.12 -20.49 -44.12
CA ILE A 12 23.69 -20.14 -43.97
C ILE A 12 23.08 -20.79 -42.74
N ALA A 13 23.55 -21.98 -42.32
CA ALA A 13 23.12 -22.61 -41.07
C ALA A 13 23.68 -21.94 -39.81
N ALA A 14 24.85 -21.28 -39.89
CA ALA A 14 25.43 -20.54 -38.75
C ALA A 14 24.81 -19.14 -38.55
N ALA A 15 24.23 -18.52 -39.56
CA ALA A 15 23.56 -17.22 -39.48
C ALA A 15 22.12 -17.31 -38.92
N LEU A 16 21.49 -18.50 -38.95
CA LEU A 16 20.16 -18.75 -38.40
C LEU A 16 20.16 -19.23 -36.95
N ALA A 17 21.34 -19.51 -36.37
CA ALA A 17 21.46 -19.98 -34.98
C ALA A 17 21.75 -18.86 -33.95
N LEU A 18 21.85 -17.58 -34.36
CA LEU A 18 22.15 -16.44 -33.49
C LEU A 18 20.93 -15.55 -33.13
N THR A 19 19.72 -15.96 -33.54
CA THR A 19 18.45 -15.34 -33.10
C THR A 19 17.71 -16.24 -32.09
N ALA A 20 18.47 -16.99 -31.27
CA ALA A 20 17.90 -17.79 -30.20
C ALA A 20 17.81 -16.97 -28.90
N CYS A 21 16.59 -16.62 -28.58
CA CYS A 21 16.06 -16.58 -27.22
C CYS A 21 16.71 -15.60 -26.23
N HIS A 22 16.36 -14.32 -26.32
CA HIS A 22 16.02 -13.63 -25.11
C HIS A 22 14.59 -14.09 -24.73
N SER A 23 14.45 -15.23 -24.09
CA SER A 23 13.28 -15.52 -23.30
C SER A 23 13.23 -14.46 -22.20
N PRO A 24 12.14 -13.68 -22.05
CA PRO A 24 11.99 -12.89 -20.86
C PRO A 24 12.10 -13.87 -19.68
N VAL A 25 12.97 -13.56 -18.74
CA VAL A 25 12.99 -14.26 -17.45
C VAL A 25 11.59 -14.10 -16.90
N ASN A 26 10.84 -15.17 -16.93
CA ASN A 26 9.49 -15.22 -16.37
C ASN A 26 9.69 -15.26 -14.85
N GLU A 27 10.04 -14.09 -14.27
CA GLU A 27 10.00 -13.93 -12.82
C GLU A 27 8.53 -14.11 -12.44
N GLN A 28 8.24 -15.22 -11.78
CA GLN A 28 6.93 -15.42 -11.18
C GLN A 28 6.64 -14.20 -10.31
N PRO A 29 5.44 -13.59 -10.45
CA PRO A 29 5.06 -12.51 -9.54
C PRO A 29 5.29 -12.97 -8.10
N PRO A 30 5.74 -12.07 -7.21
CA PRO A 30 5.96 -12.44 -5.81
C PRO A 30 4.67 -13.05 -5.27
N ALA A 31 4.84 -14.12 -4.49
CA ALA A 31 3.69 -14.76 -3.84
C ALA A 31 2.88 -13.71 -3.07
N PRO A 32 1.55 -13.68 -3.21
CA PRO A 32 0.72 -12.73 -2.47
C PRO A 32 0.86 -12.97 -0.97
N GLU A 33 0.66 -11.90 -0.19
CA GLU A 33 0.60 -12.02 1.26
C GLU A 33 -0.55 -12.94 1.67
N LEU A 34 -0.28 -13.91 2.54
CA LEU A 34 -1.28 -14.88 2.97
C LEU A 34 -2.46 -14.18 3.65
N GLY A 35 -3.66 -14.50 3.22
CA GLY A 35 -4.91 -14.11 3.86
C GLY A 35 -5.24 -15.00 5.07
N SER A 36 -6.30 -14.62 5.79
CA SER A 36 -6.85 -15.43 6.89
C SER A 36 -7.95 -16.40 6.42
N GLY A 37 -8.19 -16.48 5.11
CA GLY A 37 -9.39 -17.04 4.52
C GLY A 37 -10.46 -15.94 4.33
N TYR A 38 -11.48 -16.21 3.53
CA TYR A 38 -12.54 -15.24 3.26
C TYR A 38 -13.69 -15.40 4.28
N ARG A 39 -13.91 -14.39 5.13
CA ARG A 39 -14.99 -14.35 6.13
C ARG A 39 -16.30 -13.89 5.45
N THR A 40 -17.32 -14.74 5.47
CA THR A 40 -18.61 -14.49 4.79
C THR A 40 -19.68 -13.87 5.70
N ASP A 41 -19.43 -13.80 6.99
CA ASP A 41 -20.37 -13.38 8.05
C ASP A 41 -20.26 -11.90 8.41
N LEU A 42 -19.36 -11.15 7.74
CA LEU A 42 -19.15 -9.74 8.04
C LEU A 42 -20.29 -8.88 7.50
N THR A 43 -20.80 -8.01 8.36
CA THR A 43 -21.76 -6.96 8.04
C THR A 43 -21.19 -5.60 8.44
N ALA A 44 -21.70 -4.54 7.81
CA ALA A 44 -21.31 -3.19 8.18
C ALA A 44 -21.61 -2.92 9.66
N GLN A 45 -20.61 -2.39 10.37
CA GLN A 45 -20.77 -1.95 11.75
C GLN A 45 -21.31 -0.53 11.79
N HIS A 46 -22.19 -0.23 12.73
CA HIS A 46 -22.82 1.09 12.84
C HIS A 46 -22.49 1.75 14.16
N ALA A 47 -22.31 3.08 14.12
CA ALA A 47 -22.07 3.91 15.29
C ALA A 47 -22.66 5.32 15.07
N GLU A 48 -22.88 6.06 16.17
CA GLU A 48 -23.44 7.41 16.11
C GLU A 48 -22.42 8.50 16.48
N ARG A 49 -21.33 8.14 17.16
CA ARG A 49 -20.36 9.08 17.70
C ARG A 49 -19.02 9.03 16.99
N HIS A 50 -18.34 7.92 17.16
CA HIS A 50 -17.00 7.70 16.64
C HIS A 50 -16.80 6.25 16.21
N MET A 51 -15.80 6.02 15.35
CA MET A 51 -15.49 4.69 14.88
C MET A 51 -14.01 4.58 14.51
N ALA A 52 -13.42 3.42 14.76
CA ALA A 52 -12.09 3.05 14.32
C ALA A 52 -12.16 1.71 13.57
N ALA A 53 -11.34 1.54 12.53
CA ALA A 53 -11.14 0.26 11.87
C ALA A 53 -9.65 0.03 11.58
N ALA A 54 -9.19 -1.18 11.81
CA ALA A 54 -7.79 -1.55 11.64
C ALA A 54 -7.66 -2.99 11.14
N ALA A 55 -6.46 -3.33 10.65
CA ALA A 55 -6.14 -4.65 10.12
C ALA A 55 -6.17 -5.79 11.17
N ASN A 56 -6.23 -5.43 12.47
CA ASN A 56 -6.30 -6.37 13.58
C ASN A 56 -7.27 -5.87 14.66
N PRO A 57 -8.12 -6.74 15.25
CA PRO A 57 -9.13 -6.36 16.27
C PRO A 57 -8.54 -5.63 17.48
N LEU A 58 -7.37 -6.07 17.99
CA LEU A 58 -6.70 -5.42 19.12
C LEU A 58 -6.27 -3.99 18.80
N ALA A 59 -5.89 -3.74 17.56
CA ALA A 59 -5.56 -2.39 17.12
C ALA A 59 -6.81 -1.53 16.96
N ALA A 60 -7.89 -2.05 16.38
CA ALA A 60 -9.17 -1.35 16.27
C ALA A 60 -9.70 -0.95 17.65
N GLU A 61 -9.66 -1.87 18.62
CA GLU A 61 -10.06 -1.61 20.01
C GLU A 61 -9.20 -0.54 20.69
N ALA A 62 -7.86 -0.53 20.46
CA ALA A 62 -6.99 0.52 20.96
C ALA A 62 -7.38 1.90 20.39
N GLY A 63 -7.76 1.96 19.12
CA GLY A 63 -8.30 3.18 18.51
C GLY A 63 -9.60 3.64 19.18
N ARG A 64 -10.55 2.71 19.37
CA ARG A 64 -11.82 3.01 20.06
C ARG A 64 -11.59 3.44 21.52
N GLU A 65 -10.64 2.82 22.22
CA GLU A 65 -10.27 3.21 23.60
C GLU A 65 -9.85 4.70 23.65
N MET A 66 -9.05 5.17 22.70
CA MET A 66 -8.66 6.59 22.63
C MET A 66 -9.85 7.49 22.29
N LEU A 67 -10.69 7.12 21.33
CA LEU A 67 -11.88 7.91 20.96
C LEU A 67 -12.88 8.03 22.13
N ARG A 68 -13.12 6.96 22.88
CA ARG A 68 -13.96 6.98 24.11
C ARG A 68 -13.44 7.93 25.19
N GLN A 69 -12.14 8.17 25.22
CA GLN A 69 -11.51 9.11 26.17
C GLN A 69 -11.52 10.56 25.66
N GLY A 70 -12.23 10.85 24.54
CA GLY A 70 -12.29 12.17 23.93
C GLY A 70 -11.10 12.47 23.02
N GLY A 71 -10.36 11.44 22.61
CA GLY A 71 -9.27 11.58 21.64
C GLY A 71 -9.76 11.92 20.24
N SER A 72 -8.90 12.56 19.47
CA SER A 72 -9.11 12.84 18.06
C SER A 72 -8.83 11.60 17.19
N ALA A 73 -9.19 11.68 15.89
CA ALA A 73 -8.91 10.63 14.93
C ALA A 73 -7.41 10.29 14.83
N ILE A 74 -6.51 11.29 14.98
CA ILE A 74 -5.07 11.03 14.97
C ILE A 74 -4.59 10.35 16.27
N ASP A 75 -5.19 10.64 17.42
CA ASP A 75 -4.90 9.95 18.67
C ASP A 75 -5.22 8.45 18.53
N ALA A 76 -6.38 8.13 17.95
CA ALA A 76 -6.76 6.76 17.63
C ALA A 76 -5.76 6.09 16.69
N ALA A 77 -5.32 6.79 15.62
CA ALA A 77 -4.36 6.24 14.66
C ALA A 77 -3.00 5.94 15.30
N ILE A 78 -2.52 6.76 16.23
CA ILE A 78 -1.26 6.54 16.97
C ILE A 78 -1.38 5.28 17.83
N ALA A 79 -2.46 5.12 18.59
CA ALA A 79 -2.67 3.95 19.43
C ALA A 79 -2.79 2.67 18.57
N MET A 80 -3.53 2.73 17.46
CA MET A 80 -3.63 1.63 16.49
C MET A 80 -2.25 1.27 15.92
N GLN A 81 -1.44 2.26 15.51
CA GLN A 81 -0.09 2.02 14.99
C GLN A 81 0.83 1.37 16.01
N ALA A 82 0.79 1.82 17.26
CA ALA A 82 1.60 1.23 18.32
C ALA A 82 1.21 -0.25 18.54
N VAL A 83 -0.08 -0.57 18.57
CA VAL A 83 -0.56 -1.95 18.71
C VAL A 83 -0.23 -2.79 17.48
N LEU A 84 -0.38 -2.27 16.25
CA LEU A 84 -0.01 -2.98 15.02
C LEU A 84 1.46 -3.39 14.98
N THR A 85 2.38 -2.56 15.55
CA THR A 85 3.80 -2.93 15.68
C THR A 85 3.97 -4.26 16.42
N LEU A 86 3.05 -4.59 17.32
CA LEU A 86 3.09 -5.78 18.14
C LEU A 86 2.33 -6.96 17.51
N VAL A 87 1.10 -6.71 17.01
CA VAL A 87 0.17 -7.77 16.58
C VAL A 87 0.21 -8.06 15.08
N GLU A 88 0.72 -7.13 14.28
CA GLU A 88 1.00 -7.28 12.83
C GLU A 88 2.46 -6.92 12.47
N PRO A 89 3.46 -7.45 13.18
CA PRO A 89 4.86 -7.08 12.98
C PRO A 89 5.37 -7.40 11.57
N GLN A 90 4.72 -8.36 10.89
CA GLN A 90 5.02 -8.72 9.52
C GLN A 90 4.58 -7.67 8.49
N SER A 91 3.69 -6.74 8.86
CA SER A 91 3.10 -5.81 7.90
C SER A 91 3.50 -4.36 8.16
N SER A 92 3.59 -3.94 9.43
CA SER A 92 3.87 -2.54 9.79
C SER A 92 4.49 -2.41 11.19
N GLY A 93 5.02 -1.24 11.49
CA GLY A 93 5.58 -0.99 12.83
C GLY A 93 6.38 0.31 12.91
N ILE A 94 6.85 0.62 14.12
CA ILE A 94 7.64 1.85 14.39
C ILE A 94 8.99 1.89 13.66
N GLY A 95 9.47 0.75 13.18
CA GLY A 95 10.68 0.66 12.34
C GLY A 95 10.43 0.89 10.85
N GLY A 96 9.24 1.34 10.46
CA GLY A 96 8.82 1.59 9.09
C GLY A 96 8.35 3.02 8.83
N GLY A 97 7.47 3.15 7.82
CA GLY A 97 6.91 4.43 7.40
C GLY A 97 5.40 4.41 7.18
N ALA A 98 4.85 5.59 6.94
CA ALA A 98 3.42 5.74 6.68
C ALA A 98 3.13 6.97 5.83
N PHE A 99 1.94 6.94 5.20
CA PHE A 99 1.26 8.14 4.71
C PHE A 99 -0.06 8.32 5.43
N ILE A 100 -0.35 9.56 5.81
CA ILE A 100 -1.52 9.91 6.62
C ILE A 100 -2.29 11.00 5.89
N MET A 101 -3.56 10.73 5.57
CA MET A 101 -4.54 11.74 5.19
C MET A 101 -5.40 12.05 6.41
N LEU A 102 -5.45 13.31 6.80
CA LEU A 102 -6.16 13.77 7.99
C LEU A 102 -7.12 14.91 7.64
N TRP A 103 -8.34 14.80 8.09
CA TRP A 103 -9.35 15.87 8.11
C TRP A 103 -9.53 16.37 9.54
N ASP A 104 -9.26 17.63 9.79
CA ASP A 104 -9.36 18.27 11.11
C ASP A 104 -10.72 18.94 11.39
N GLY A 105 -11.71 18.65 10.54
CA GLY A 105 -13.02 19.32 10.55
C GLY A 105 -13.10 20.58 9.68
N LYS A 106 -11.97 21.06 9.12
CA LYS A 106 -11.88 22.28 8.30
C LYS A 106 -11.01 22.10 7.06
N SER A 107 -9.90 21.42 7.19
CA SER A 107 -8.87 21.28 6.18
C SER A 107 -8.36 19.86 6.07
N VAL A 108 -8.00 19.45 4.85
CA VAL A 108 -7.32 18.17 4.61
C VAL A 108 -5.81 18.38 4.74
N HIS A 109 -5.17 17.51 5.48
CA HIS A 109 -3.71 17.47 5.66
C HIS A 109 -3.17 16.15 5.13
N ALA A 110 -1.97 16.17 4.56
CA ALA A 110 -1.26 14.99 4.09
C ALA A 110 0.13 14.94 4.72
N TYR A 111 0.39 13.93 5.56
CA TYR A 111 1.68 13.76 6.22
C TYR A 111 2.45 12.60 5.60
N ASP A 112 3.68 12.91 5.24
CA ASP A 112 4.63 12.00 4.62
C ASP A 112 5.69 11.57 5.64
N GLY A 113 5.50 10.36 6.16
CA GLY A 113 6.45 9.62 6.99
C GLY A 113 7.13 8.49 6.22
N ARG A 114 7.28 8.63 4.89
CA ARG A 114 7.99 7.66 4.07
C ARG A 114 9.45 7.61 4.47
N GLU A 115 10.04 6.44 4.43
CA GLU A 115 11.45 6.21 4.70
C GLU A 115 12.32 6.96 3.68
N THR A 116 13.48 7.43 4.14
CA THR A 116 14.48 8.03 3.25
C THR A 116 15.66 7.10 3.04
N ALA A 117 16.25 7.15 1.85
CA ALA A 117 17.52 6.50 1.60
C ALA A 117 18.61 7.09 2.51
N PRO A 118 19.40 6.25 3.20
CA PRO A 118 20.55 6.72 3.98
C PRO A 118 21.54 7.54 3.14
N ALA A 119 22.27 8.45 3.77
CA ALA A 119 23.26 9.30 3.09
C ALA A 119 24.35 8.50 2.36
N GLY A 120 24.66 7.30 2.84
CA GLY A 120 25.62 6.39 2.19
C GLY A 120 25.03 5.50 1.08
N ALA A 121 23.74 5.63 0.75
CA ALA A 121 23.13 4.85 -0.31
C ALA A 121 23.58 5.36 -1.70
N THR A 122 23.70 4.44 -2.66
CA THR A 122 24.09 4.78 -4.04
C THR A 122 23.10 4.18 -5.03
N GLU A 123 23.06 4.70 -6.24
CA GLU A 123 22.21 4.17 -7.32
C GLU A 123 22.52 2.72 -7.70
N ARG A 124 23.69 2.19 -7.29
CA ARG A 124 24.11 0.79 -7.50
C ARG A 124 23.74 -0.14 -6.35
N LEU A 125 22.95 0.31 -5.37
CA LEU A 125 22.64 -0.42 -4.13
C LEU A 125 22.17 -1.86 -4.38
N PHE A 126 21.37 -2.08 -5.42
CA PHE A 126 20.78 -3.37 -5.77
C PHE A 126 21.38 -4.02 -7.02
N LEU A 127 22.57 -3.57 -7.45
CA LEU A 127 23.31 -4.20 -8.52
C LEU A 127 24.37 -5.15 -7.96
N LYS A 128 24.52 -6.30 -8.62
CA LYS A 128 25.64 -7.23 -8.42
C LYS A 128 26.93 -6.64 -9.00
N ALA A 129 28.07 -7.29 -8.75
CA ALA A 129 29.37 -6.88 -9.29
C ALA A 129 29.40 -6.86 -10.84
N ASP A 130 28.63 -7.75 -11.48
CA ASP A 130 28.48 -7.83 -12.94
C ASP A 130 27.49 -6.78 -13.52
N GLY A 131 26.96 -5.88 -12.68
CA GLY A 131 26.01 -4.84 -13.08
C GLY A 131 24.55 -5.32 -13.23
N LYS A 132 24.26 -6.59 -13.03
CA LYS A 132 22.89 -7.11 -13.07
C LYS A 132 22.14 -6.85 -11.76
N PRO A 133 20.82 -6.72 -11.81
CA PRO A 133 20.02 -6.56 -10.60
C PRO A 133 20.13 -7.80 -9.70
N MET A 134 20.07 -7.58 -8.40
CA MET A 134 19.98 -8.63 -7.39
C MET A 134 18.62 -9.33 -7.46
N ALA A 135 18.57 -10.61 -7.05
CA ALA A 135 17.29 -11.25 -6.76
C ALA A 135 16.65 -10.56 -5.54
N PHE A 136 15.32 -10.47 -5.52
CA PHE A 136 14.62 -9.76 -4.46
C PHE A 136 14.94 -10.26 -3.04
N PRO A 137 14.95 -11.57 -2.75
CA PRO A 137 15.26 -12.04 -1.41
C PRO A 137 16.66 -11.64 -0.93
N ASP A 138 17.63 -11.57 -1.85
CA ASP A 138 19.00 -11.15 -1.54
C ASP A 138 19.08 -9.62 -1.29
N ALA A 139 18.20 -8.87 -1.91
CA ALA A 139 18.06 -7.44 -1.69
C ALA A 139 17.29 -7.12 -0.41
N GLN A 140 16.23 -7.88 -0.07
CA GLN A 140 15.33 -7.65 1.04
C GLN A 140 15.98 -7.91 2.40
N VAL A 141 16.56 -9.11 2.59
CA VAL A 141 16.99 -9.58 3.92
C VAL A 141 18.29 -8.91 4.35
N GLY A 142 18.22 -8.10 5.39
CA GLY A 142 19.38 -7.47 6.03
C GLY A 142 19.42 -5.96 5.96
N GLY A 143 20.53 -5.39 6.42
CA GLY A 143 20.70 -3.96 6.59
C GLY A 143 20.65 -3.16 5.29
N ARG A 144 21.02 -3.74 4.15
CA ARG A 144 21.06 -3.09 2.83
C ARG A 144 19.71 -2.46 2.45
N SER A 145 18.61 -3.12 2.78
CA SER A 145 17.26 -2.72 2.42
C SER A 145 16.62 -1.70 3.36
N VAL A 146 17.26 -1.41 4.50
CA VAL A 146 16.68 -0.57 5.53
C VAL A 146 16.78 0.90 5.14
N GLY A 147 15.61 1.55 4.98
CA GLY A 147 15.49 3.00 4.91
C GLY A 147 15.33 3.62 6.30
N THR A 148 15.60 4.91 6.42
CA THR A 148 15.43 5.63 7.68
C THR A 148 13.95 5.67 8.07
N PRO A 149 13.52 5.06 9.19
CA PRO A 149 12.12 5.01 9.61
C PRO A 149 11.49 6.39 9.76
N GLY A 150 10.22 6.54 9.40
CA GLY A 150 9.58 7.84 9.39
C GLY A 150 8.23 7.92 10.10
N VAL A 151 7.58 6.79 10.41
CA VAL A 151 6.20 6.76 10.90
C VAL A 151 6.01 7.59 12.17
N LEU A 152 6.90 7.48 13.17
CA LEU A 152 6.74 8.21 14.43
C LEU A 152 6.86 9.72 14.26
N ARG A 153 7.71 10.20 13.35
CA ARG A 153 7.83 11.63 13.05
C ARG A 153 6.59 12.20 12.37
N ALA A 154 5.97 11.42 11.47
CA ALA A 154 4.72 11.84 10.82
C ALA A 154 3.57 11.87 11.83
N LEU A 155 3.47 10.86 12.69
CA LEU A 155 2.47 10.82 13.76
C LEU A 155 2.63 11.97 14.75
N GLU A 156 3.86 12.27 15.17
CA GLU A 156 4.15 13.42 16.03
C GLU A 156 3.74 14.74 15.37
N MET A 157 4.07 14.92 14.09
CA MET A 157 3.73 16.13 13.33
C MET A 157 2.21 16.34 13.27
N ALA A 158 1.46 15.29 12.99
CA ALA A 158 0.01 15.32 12.95
C ALA A 158 -0.60 15.52 14.34
N HIS A 159 -0.08 14.83 15.37
CA HIS A 159 -0.55 14.95 16.75
C HIS A 159 -0.36 16.37 17.31
N LYS A 160 0.79 17.00 17.07
CA LYS A 160 1.06 18.40 17.50
C LYS A 160 0.03 19.38 16.96
N LYS A 161 -0.61 19.08 15.82
CA LYS A 161 -1.59 19.95 15.17
C LYS A 161 -3.03 19.68 15.62
N THR A 162 -3.40 18.42 15.81
CA THR A 162 -4.79 18.02 16.01
C THR A 162 -5.01 17.00 17.13
N GLY A 163 -3.96 16.51 17.80
CA GLY A 163 -4.08 15.62 18.96
C GLY A 163 -4.82 16.28 20.13
N GLN A 164 -5.63 15.51 20.83
CA GLN A 164 -6.42 15.93 21.98
C GLN A 164 -5.91 15.29 23.28
N LEU A 165 -5.44 14.05 23.21
CA LEU A 165 -4.91 13.34 24.36
C LEU A 165 -3.40 13.58 24.53
N GLN A 166 -2.91 13.40 25.73
CA GLN A 166 -1.46 13.45 25.97
C GLN A 166 -0.75 12.32 25.22
N TRP A 167 0.35 12.64 24.57
CA TRP A 167 1.15 11.71 23.78
C TRP A 167 1.43 10.37 24.48
N ALA A 168 1.83 10.42 25.76
CA ALA A 168 2.14 9.23 26.53
C ALA A 168 0.97 8.24 26.62
N LYS A 169 -0.25 8.76 26.71
CA LYS A 169 -1.47 7.96 26.86
C LYS A 169 -1.75 7.08 25.64
N LEU A 170 -1.34 7.52 24.47
CA LEU A 170 -1.58 6.84 23.18
C LEU A 170 -0.82 5.51 23.06
N PHE A 171 0.20 5.30 23.90
CA PHE A 171 1.01 4.08 23.93
C PHE A 171 0.59 3.08 25.01
N GLU A 172 -0.30 3.46 25.93
CA GLU A 172 -0.75 2.60 27.04
C GLU A 172 -1.32 1.25 26.56
N PRO A 173 -2.18 1.18 25.53
CA PRO A 173 -2.69 -0.10 25.03
C PRO A 173 -1.57 -1.03 24.53
N ALA A 174 -0.60 -0.48 23.78
CA ALA A 174 0.51 -1.25 23.25
C ALA A 174 1.48 -1.71 24.36
N ILE A 175 1.77 -0.86 25.34
CA ILE A 175 2.58 -1.21 26.52
C ILE A 175 1.91 -2.37 27.27
N ARG A 176 0.63 -2.24 27.57
CA ARG A 176 -0.17 -3.26 28.28
C ARG A 176 -0.16 -4.62 27.55
N LEU A 177 -0.34 -4.61 26.23
CA LEU A 177 -0.29 -5.83 25.41
C LEU A 177 1.12 -6.42 25.32
N SER A 178 2.15 -5.58 25.27
CA SER A 178 3.54 -6.03 25.22
C SER A 178 3.96 -6.73 26.54
N GLU A 179 3.51 -6.23 27.69
CA GLU A 179 3.82 -6.78 29.02
C GLU A 179 2.98 -8.03 29.34
N ASN A 180 1.67 -7.94 29.12
CA ASN A 180 0.75 -9.02 29.47
C ASN A 180 0.70 -10.12 28.42
N GLY A 181 1.00 -9.80 27.16
CA GLY A 181 0.94 -10.68 26.01
C GLY A 181 -0.38 -10.57 25.25
N PHE A 182 -0.35 -11.03 24.01
CA PHE A 182 -1.48 -11.20 23.13
C PHE A 182 -1.46 -12.60 22.50
N ALA A 183 -2.60 -13.12 22.11
CA ALA A 183 -2.69 -14.42 21.45
C ALA A 183 -2.21 -14.32 20.00
N ILE A 184 -1.29 -15.20 19.59
CA ILE A 184 -0.88 -15.31 18.18
C ILE A 184 -2.12 -15.64 17.35
N SER A 185 -2.41 -14.82 16.36
CA SER A 185 -3.50 -15.04 15.43
C SER A 185 -3.20 -16.14 14.41
N ALA A 186 -4.24 -16.66 13.77
CA ALA A 186 -4.07 -17.67 12.70
C ALA A 186 -3.24 -17.12 11.54
N ARG A 187 -3.45 -15.84 11.19
CA ARG A 187 -2.71 -15.17 10.13
C ARG A 187 -1.23 -14.98 10.48
N LEU A 188 -0.95 -14.46 11.68
CA LEU A 188 0.45 -14.30 12.13
C LEU A 188 1.17 -15.65 12.16
N HIS A 189 0.52 -16.71 12.69
CA HIS A 189 1.08 -18.07 12.68
C HIS A 189 1.41 -18.54 11.26
N SER A 190 0.48 -18.40 10.32
CA SER A 190 0.67 -18.84 8.94
C SER A 190 1.82 -18.10 8.25
N LEU A 191 1.96 -16.78 8.50
CA LEU A 191 3.05 -15.98 7.96
C LEU A 191 4.40 -16.34 8.57
N ILE A 192 4.46 -16.62 9.88
CA ILE A 192 5.67 -17.15 10.53
C ILE A 192 6.06 -18.52 9.93
N ALA A 193 5.07 -19.40 9.72
CA ALA A 193 5.31 -20.74 9.17
C ALA A 193 5.80 -20.71 7.71
N ALA A 194 5.34 -19.74 6.92
CA ALA A 194 5.74 -19.58 5.53
C ALA A 194 7.10 -18.88 5.35
N ASP A 195 7.59 -18.19 6.38
CA ASP A 195 8.83 -17.41 6.30
C ASP A 195 10.07 -18.27 6.60
N ARG A 196 10.98 -18.35 5.62
CA ARG A 196 12.22 -19.15 5.72
C ARG A 196 13.40 -18.39 6.34
N TYR A 197 13.26 -17.09 6.62
CA TYR A 197 14.36 -16.25 7.08
C TYR A 197 14.31 -15.98 8.59
N ILE A 198 13.16 -16.14 9.24
CA ILE A 198 12.99 -15.96 10.69
C ILE A 198 14.03 -16.79 11.46
N ALA A 199 14.24 -18.06 11.09
CA ALA A 199 15.22 -18.93 11.73
C ALA A 199 16.68 -18.46 11.57
N GLN A 200 16.97 -17.54 10.64
CA GLN A 200 18.30 -17.01 10.40
C GLN A 200 18.63 -15.78 11.26
N SER A 201 17.63 -15.18 11.92
CA SER A 201 17.77 -14.08 12.86
C SER A 201 17.57 -14.60 14.29
N PRO A 202 18.59 -14.63 15.15
CA PRO A 202 18.48 -15.19 16.50
C PRO A 202 17.37 -14.55 17.35
N GLU A 203 17.20 -13.24 17.23
CA GLU A 203 16.16 -12.50 17.97
C GLU A 203 14.75 -12.85 17.47
N MET A 204 14.56 -12.94 16.15
CA MET A 204 13.27 -13.33 15.57
C MET A 204 12.95 -14.79 15.88
N ALA A 205 13.94 -15.69 15.76
CA ALA A 205 13.77 -17.09 16.11
C ALA A 205 13.34 -17.25 17.57
N ALA A 206 14.01 -16.60 18.50
CA ALA A 206 13.65 -16.64 19.91
C ALA A 206 12.23 -16.10 20.18
N TYR A 207 11.80 -15.10 19.41
CA TYR A 207 10.50 -14.47 19.58
C TYR A 207 9.36 -15.28 18.95
N PHE A 208 9.54 -15.77 17.71
CA PHE A 208 8.47 -16.38 16.91
C PHE A 208 8.46 -17.91 16.90
N LEU A 209 9.59 -18.56 17.21
CA LEU A 209 9.72 -20.02 17.10
C LEU A 209 9.82 -20.68 18.48
N ASN A 210 9.47 -21.95 18.53
CA ASN A 210 9.73 -22.86 19.63
C ASN A 210 11.21 -23.29 19.63
N ALA A 211 11.68 -23.93 20.69
CA ALA A 211 13.06 -24.39 20.81
C ALA A 211 13.47 -25.44 19.74
N ASP A 212 12.49 -26.15 19.19
CA ASP A 212 12.68 -27.11 18.08
C ASP A 212 12.67 -26.46 16.69
N GLY A 213 12.54 -25.12 16.62
CA GLY A 213 12.48 -24.35 15.36
C GLY A 213 11.12 -24.31 14.71
N THR A 214 10.09 -24.91 15.30
CA THR A 214 8.71 -24.81 14.78
C THR A 214 8.08 -23.48 15.13
N PRO A 215 7.14 -22.93 14.30
CA PRO A 215 6.39 -21.75 14.64
C PRO A 215 5.58 -21.91 15.94
N LYS A 216 5.54 -20.88 16.78
CA LYS A 216 4.63 -20.88 17.94
C LYS A 216 3.19 -20.96 17.44
N ALA A 217 2.39 -21.84 18.10
CA ALA A 217 1.03 -22.14 17.67
C ALA A 217 0.06 -20.94 17.81
N THR A 218 -0.98 -20.92 16.99
CA THR A 218 -2.13 -20.02 17.14
C THR A 218 -2.68 -20.11 18.57
N GLY A 219 -3.02 -18.96 19.16
CA GLY A 219 -3.51 -18.86 20.55
C GLY A 219 -2.39 -18.82 21.60
N THR A 220 -1.12 -19.09 21.24
CA THR A 220 0.00 -18.92 22.18
C THR A 220 0.09 -17.47 22.62
N LEU A 221 0.20 -17.25 23.93
CA LEU A 221 0.38 -15.90 24.49
C LEU A 221 1.83 -15.42 24.22
N LEU A 222 1.95 -14.41 23.38
CA LEU A 222 3.24 -13.84 22.96
C LEU A 222 3.46 -12.51 23.71
N LYS A 223 4.52 -12.44 24.51
CA LYS A 223 4.93 -11.24 25.24
C LYS A 223 6.16 -10.60 24.59
N ASN A 224 6.25 -9.28 24.66
CA ASN A 224 7.37 -8.54 24.11
C ASN A 224 7.85 -7.45 25.10
N PRO A 225 8.49 -7.83 26.21
CA PRO A 225 8.93 -6.88 27.22
C PRO A 225 9.95 -5.85 26.71
N ALA A 226 10.78 -6.23 25.74
CA ALA A 226 11.74 -5.30 25.13
C ALA A 226 11.01 -4.18 24.38
N LEU A 227 9.96 -4.49 23.60
CA LEU A 227 9.15 -3.49 22.93
C LEU A 227 8.33 -2.65 23.92
N ALA A 228 7.89 -3.23 25.06
CA ALA A 228 7.24 -2.47 26.12
C ALA A 228 8.14 -1.34 26.63
N GLU A 229 9.43 -1.62 26.87
CA GLU A 229 10.39 -0.59 27.30
C GLU A 229 10.63 0.48 26.22
N VAL A 230 10.68 0.08 24.93
CA VAL A 230 10.74 1.04 23.83
C VAL A 230 9.52 1.97 23.84
N PHE A 231 8.30 1.42 23.96
CA PHE A 231 7.08 2.23 24.02
C PHE A 231 7.02 3.14 25.24
N LYS A 232 7.46 2.68 26.43
CA LYS A 232 7.56 3.53 27.62
C LYS A 232 8.50 4.72 27.40
N ARG A 233 9.63 4.49 26.72
CA ARG A 233 10.55 5.57 26.36
C ARG A 233 9.92 6.52 25.35
N ILE A 234 9.29 6.02 24.29
CA ILE A 234 8.59 6.86 23.29
C ILE A 234 7.47 7.66 23.96
N ALA A 235 6.71 7.06 24.87
CA ALA A 235 5.65 7.72 25.62
C ALA A 235 6.20 8.90 26.46
N LYS A 236 7.36 8.71 27.10
CA LYS A 236 7.98 9.70 27.98
C LYS A 236 8.78 10.78 27.25
N GLU A 237 9.57 10.36 26.24
CA GLU A 237 10.59 11.20 25.60
C GLU A 237 10.12 11.70 24.21
N GLY A 238 8.95 11.24 23.75
CA GLY A 238 8.49 11.48 22.38
C GLY A 238 9.23 10.60 21.36
N PRO A 239 9.04 10.85 20.06
CA PRO A 239 9.73 10.12 18.99
C PRO A 239 11.26 10.17 19.10
N ASP A 240 11.84 11.18 19.74
CA ASP A 240 13.29 11.31 19.93
C ASP A 240 13.92 10.05 20.57
N ALA A 241 13.16 9.30 21.37
CA ALA A 241 13.59 8.03 21.92
C ALA A 241 14.08 7.03 20.86
N LEU A 242 13.47 7.03 19.65
CA LEU A 242 13.86 6.15 18.55
C LEU A 242 15.01 6.74 17.71
N TYR A 243 15.03 8.07 17.55
CA TYR A 243 15.95 8.73 16.62
C TYR A 243 17.28 9.17 17.26
N HIS A 244 17.38 9.11 18.58
CA HIS A 244 18.55 9.50 19.35
C HIS A 244 18.92 8.43 20.38
N GLY A 245 20.18 8.50 20.87
CA GLY A 245 20.68 7.63 21.95
C GLY A 245 20.71 6.15 21.59
N SER A 246 20.53 5.30 22.59
CA SER A 246 20.83 3.87 22.51
C SER A 246 20.00 3.08 21.48
N ILE A 247 18.74 3.45 21.27
CA ILE A 247 17.91 2.78 20.26
C ILE A 247 18.43 3.10 18.85
N ALA A 248 18.72 4.37 18.56
CA ALA A 248 19.30 4.79 17.29
C ALA A 248 20.67 4.15 17.03
N GLU A 249 21.51 4.06 18.05
CA GLU A 249 22.83 3.42 17.99
C GLU A 249 22.70 1.92 17.68
N GLU A 250 21.75 1.24 18.32
CA GLU A 250 21.51 -0.19 18.06
C GLU A 250 20.94 -0.42 16.67
N ILE A 251 19.99 0.40 16.19
CA ILE A 251 19.49 0.35 14.81
C ILE A 251 20.66 0.44 13.82
N ALA A 252 21.46 1.49 13.92
CA ALA A 252 22.59 1.72 13.03
C ALA A 252 23.61 0.56 13.10
N SER A 253 23.93 0.09 14.31
CA SER A 253 24.87 -1.01 14.54
C SER A 253 24.37 -2.31 13.90
N LYS A 254 23.11 -2.70 14.07
CA LYS A 254 22.56 -3.94 13.48
C LYS A 254 22.50 -3.86 11.96
N VAL A 255 22.11 -2.72 11.40
CA VAL A 255 22.09 -2.49 9.96
C VAL A 255 23.50 -2.61 9.36
N GLN A 256 24.49 -1.95 9.96
CA GLN A 256 25.86 -1.89 9.43
C GLN A 256 26.63 -3.20 9.64
N ARG A 257 26.33 -3.98 10.69
CA ARG A 257 27.02 -5.23 11.00
C ARG A 257 26.33 -6.47 10.43
N HIS A 258 25.18 -6.32 9.81
CA HIS A 258 24.52 -7.45 9.16
C HIS A 258 25.37 -8.02 8.03
N ARG A 259 25.29 -9.33 7.75
CA ARG A 259 25.99 -9.96 6.61
C ARG A 259 25.70 -9.28 5.27
N ASN A 260 24.47 -8.75 5.09
CA ASN A 260 24.08 -7.86 4.01
C ASN A 260 24.00 -6.44 4.58
N ALA A 261 25.17 -5.86 4.85
CA ALA A 261 25.28 -4.56 5.51
C ALA A 261 24.58 -3.44 4.72
N GLY A 262 23.94 -2.53 5.45
CA GLY A 262 23.41 -1.27 4.95
C GLY A 262 24.23 -0.08 5.40
N SER A 263 23.89 1.09 4.88
CA SER A 263 24.60 2.34 5.18
C SER A 263 23.88 3.24 6.19
N LEU A 264 22.72 2.82 6.72
CA LEU A 264 21.98 3.62 7.71
C LEU A 264 22.84 3.94 8.92
N SER A 265 22.94 5.22 9.24
CA SER A 265 23.75 5.73 10.33
C SER A 265 22.90 6.43 11.40
N VAL A 266 23.47 6.68 12.57
CA VAL A 266 22.85 7.51 13.62
C VAL A 266 22.58 8.93 13.10
N ALA A 267 23.42 9.45 12.21
CA ALA A 267 23.21 10.76 11.59
C ALA A 267 21.98 10.80 10.70
N ASP A 268 21.72 9.74 9.94
CA ASP A 268 20.49 9.62 9.13
C ASP A 268 19.24 9.60 10.00
N LEU A 269 19.27 8.85 11.11
CA LEU A 269 18.17 8.79 12.08
C LEU A 269 17.93 10.18 12.68
N LYS A 270 18.94 10.83 13.22
CA LYS A 270 18.86 12.18 13.82
C LYS A 270 18.38 13.24 12.84
N GLY A 271 18.78 13.13 11.58
CA GLY A 271 18.45 14.08 10.52
C GLY A 271 17.08 13.87 9.86
N TYR A 272 16.40 12.76 10.17
CA TYR A 272 15.12 12.47 9.54
C TYR A 272 14.03 13.47 9.94
N THR A 273 13.31 13.99 8.94
CA THR A 273 12.13 14.83 9.12
C THR A 273 10.96 14.32 8.28
N ALA A 274 9.81 14.17 8.91
CA ALA A 274 8.55 13.99 8.18
C ALA A 274 8.17 15.27 7.44
N LYS A 275 7.31 15.17 6.43
CA LYS A 275 6.85 16.34 5.66
C LYS A 275 5.33 16.45 5.68
N GLU A 276 4.83 17.66 5.81
CA GLU A 276 3.46 17.98 5.43
C GLU A 276 3.46 18.32 3.93
N ARG A 277 2.62 17.63 3.17
CA ARG A 277 2.47 17.81 1.72
C ARG A 277 1.13 18.45 1.40
N THR A 278 1.03 19.13 0.28
CA THR A 278 -0.27 19.58 -0.23
C THR A 278 -1.07 18.37 -0.71
N PRO A 279 -2.25 18.09 -0.12
CA PRO A 279 -3.07 16.95 -0.56
C PRO A 279 -3.45 17.07 -2.03
N LEU A 280 -3.49 15.94 -2.75
CA LEU A 280 -4.04 15.88 -4.10
C LEU A 280 -5.54 15.65 -3.99
N CYS A 281 -6.34 16.69 -4.24
CA CYS A 281 -7.79 16.59 -4.27
C CYS A 281 -8.29 16.80 -5.69
N THR A 282 -9.09 15.87 -6.19
CA THR A 282 -9.71 15.93 -7.52
C THR A 282 -11.21 15.76 -7.42
N ASP A 283 -11.94 16.37 -8.35
CA ASP A 283 -13.38 16.22 -8.43
C ASP A 283 -13.73 14.93 -9.20
N TYR A 284 -14.67 14.17 -8.66
CA TYR A 284 -15.27 13.01 -9.29
C TYR A 284 -16.79 13.08 -9.11
N GLN A 285 -17.52 13.38 -10.18
CA GLN A 285 -18.97 13.62 -10.13
C GLN A 285 -19.35 14.68 -9.05
N GLN A 286 -20.20 14.32 -8.08
CA GLN A 286 -20.58 15.19 -6.96
C GLN A 286 -19.61 15.13 -5.78
N TRP A 287 -18.55 14.36 -5.86
CA TRP A 287 -17.59 14.18 -4.77
C TRP A 287 -16.26 14.86 -5.05
N LYS A 288 -15.55 15.18 -3.99
CA LYS A 288 -14.13 15.53 -3.99
C LYS A 288 -13.35 14.39 -3.34
N VAL A 289 -12.43 13.80 -4.07
CA VAL A 289 -11.57 12.70 -3.62
C VAL A 289 -10.18 13.24 -3.35
N CYS A 290 -9.71 13.12 -2.11
CA CYS A 290 -8.41 13.61 -1.66
C CYS A 290 -7.50 12.43 -1.31
N GLY A 291 -6.33 12.37 -1.92
CA GLY A 291 -5.32 11.33 -1.71
C GLY A 291 -3.92 11.87 -1.51
N MET A 292 -2.99 10.97 -1.20
CA MET A 292 -1.59 11.30 -0.96
C MET A 292 -0.88 11.67 -2.27
N PRO A 293 -0.17 12.82 -2.31
CA PRO A 293 0.67 13.19 -3.45
C PRO A 293 1.99 12.41 -3.50
N PRO A 294 2.86 12.59 -4.52
CA PRO A 294 4.21 12.02 -4.51
C PRO A 294 4.99 12.33 -3.22
N PRO A 295 5.78 11.36 -2.72
CA PRO A 295 6.30 10.16 -3.37
C PRO A 295 5.31 9.00 -3.49
N SER A 296 4.07 9.12 -2.98
CA SER A 296 3.05 8.14 -3.30
C SER A 296 2.52 8.36 -4.72
N SER A 297 2.37 7.26 -5.45
CA SER A 297 1.66 7.25 -6.73
C SER A 297 0.16 6.97 -6.56
N GLY A 298 -0.25 6.57 -5.33
CA GLY A 298 -1.61 6.11 -5.08
C GLY A 298 -2.67 7.16 -5.38
N GLY A 299 -2.52 8.36 -4.81
CA GLY A 299 -3.50 9.43 -5.04
C GLY A 299 -3.59 9.87 -6.50
N VAL A 300 -2.44 9.97 -7.21
CA VAL A 300 -2.42 10.32 -8.64
C VAL A 300 -3.09 9.23 -9.48
N ALA A 301 -2.75 7.96 -9.26
CA ALA A 301 -3.30 6.86 -10.04
C ALA A 301 -4.82 6.69 -9.82
N ILE A 302 -5.30 6.83 -8.57
CA ILE A 302 -6.75 6.82 -8.27
C ILE A 302 -7.45 7.99 -8.97
N ALA A 303 -6.87 9.20 -8.92
CA ALA A 303 -7.42 10.37 -9.62
C ALA A 303 -7.46 10.14 -11.14
N GLN A 304 -6.44 9.50 -11.72
CA GLN A 304 -6.44 9.12 -13.14
C GLN A 304 -7.52 8.08 -13.47
N ILE A 305 -7.67 7.03 -12.66
CA ILE A 305 -8.69 5.98 -12.87
C ILE A 305 -10.09 6.60 -12.81
N LEU A 306 -10.42 7.30 -11.74
CA LEU A 306 -11.74 7.92 -11.57
C LEU A 306 -12.01 8.98 -12.63
N GLY A 307 -11.03 9.83 -12.92
CA GLY A 307 -11.16 10.87 -13.95
C GLY A 307 -11.29 10.30 -15.36
N THR A 308 -10.63 9.15 -15.65
CA THR A 308 -10.81 8.43 -16.93
C THR A 308 -12.23 7.86 -17.05
N LEU A 309 -12.76 7.25 -15.99
CA LEU A 309 -14.16 6.78 -15.97
C LEU A 309 -15.16 7.93 -16.18
N GLN A 310 -14.93 9.07 -15.52
CA GLN A 310 -15.76 10.26 -15.71
C GLN A 310 -15.68 10.80 -17.15
N ALA A 311 -14.49 10.79 -17.75
CA ALA A 311 -14.30 11.25 -19.13
C ALA A 311 -14.95 10.30 -20.14
N LEU A 312 -14.91 8.97 -19.90
CA LEU A 312 -15.63 7.97 -20.71
C LEU A 312 -17.14 8.24 -20.68
N GLN A 313 -17.72 8.41 -19.49
CA GLN A 313 -19.14 8.72 -19.35
C GLN A 313 -19.53 10.03 -20.04
N ALA A 314 -18.65 11.03 -20.05
CA ALA A 314 -18.90 12.30 -20.74
C ALA A 314 -18.86 12.16 -22.28
N GLN A 315 -18.04 11.23 -22.79
CA GLN A 315 -17.95 10.93 -24.23
C GLN A 315 -19.09 10.02 -24.68
N ASP A 316 -19.45 9.03 -23.89
CA ASP A 316 -20.55 8.09 -24.12
C ASP A 316 -21.28 7.78 -22.81
N PRO A 317 -22.48 8.34 -22.59
CA PRO A 317 -23.27 8.10 -21.39
C PRO A 317 -23.62 6.61 -21.13
N SER A 318 -23.60 5.75 -22.14
CA SER A 318 -23.82 4.31 -21.97
C SER A 318 -22.68 3.61 -21.21
N LEU A 319 -21.51 4.24 -21.16
CA LEU A 319 -20.33 3.78 -20.42
C LEU A 319 -20.29 4.27 -18.97
N ALA A 320 -21.40 4.80 -18.46
CA ALA A 320 -21.50 5.24 -17.07
C ALA A 320 -21.33 4.05 -16.10
N ILE A 321 -20.25 4.04 -15.33
CA ILE A 321 -19.93 2.96 -14.38
C ILE A 321 -21.05 2.76 -13.34
N ALA A 322 -21.75 3.83 -12.98
CA ALA A 322 -22.90 3.80 -12.06
C ALA A 322 -24.06 2.93 -12.56
N ALA A 323 -24.22 2.75 -13.88
CA ALA A 323 -25.24 1.88 -14.47
C ALA A 323 -24.85 0.39 -14.44
N MET A 324 -23.58 0.08 -14.25
CA MET A 324 -23.01 -1.27 -14.27
C MET A 324 -23.01 -1.91 -12.87
N GLN A 325 -24.20 -2.01 -12.27
CA GLN A 325 -24.37 -2.51 -10.90
C GLN A 325 -23.85 -3.95 -10.75
N PRO A 326 -23.22 -4.29 -9.61
CA PRO A 326 -22.83 -5.67 -9.33
C PRO A 326 -24.03 -6.63 -9.38
N VAL A 327 -23.79 -7.84 -9.83
CA VAL A 327 -24.81 -8.89 -9.96
C VAL A 327 -24.60 -10.00 -8.93
N LYS A 328 -25.64 -10.77 -8.64
CA LYS A 328 -25.53 -11.94 -7.77
C LYS A 328 -24.55 -12.96 -8.35
N SER A 329 -23.71 -13.48 -7.49
CA SER A 329 -22.67 -14.45 -7.83
C SER A 329 -22.69 -15.62 -6.84
N PRO A 330 -22.35 -16.85 -7.27
CA PRO A 330 -22.14 -17.98 -6.38
C PRO A 330 -20.84 -17.88 -5.58
N SER A 331 -20.02 -16.84 -5.80
CA SER A 331 -18.77 -16.61 -5.06
C SER A 331 -19.04 -16.34 -3.56
N PRO A 332 -18.05 -16.55 -2.69
CA PRO A 332 -18.17 -16.22 -1.26
C PRO A 332 -18.62 -14.78 -0.98
N ALA A 333 -18.37 -13.85 -1.90
CA ALA A 333 -18.78 -12.46 -1.79
C ALA A 333 -20.30 -12.26 -2.01
N GLY A 334 -21.01 -13.23 -2.59
CA GLY A 334 -22.44 -13.15 -2.95
C GLY A 334 -22.74 -12.20 -4.11
N LEU A 335 -21.83 -11.33 -4.47
CA LEU A 335 -21.91 -10.37 -5.58
C LEU A 335 -20.61 -10.41 -6.42
N GLU A 336 -20.72 -10.11 -7.70
CA GLU A 336 -19.57 -9.83 -8.57
C GLU A 336 -19.87 -8.61 -9.47
N PRO A 337 -18.86 -7.81 -9.83
CA PRO A 337 -19.02 -6.74 -10.81
C PRO A 337 -19.41 -7.30 -12.18
N THR A 338 -20.03 -6.49 -13.04
CA THR A 338 -20.29 -6.90 -14.42
C THR A 338 -18.99 -6.98 -15.23
N PRO A 339 -18.95 -7.77 -16.33
CA PRO A 339 -17.78 -7.82 -17.22
C PRO A 339 -17.39 -6.44 -17.76
N GLU A 340 -18.37 -5.58 -18.03
CA GLU A 340 -18.18 -4.21 -18.52
C GLU A 340 -17.50 -3.36 -17.46
N ALA A 341 -17.93 -3.42 -16.21
CA ALA A 341 -17.32 -2.69 -15.11
C ALA A 341 -15.87 -3.15 -14.87
N VAL A 342 -15.61 -4.46 -14.89
CA VAL A 342 -14.24 -5.00 -14.79
C VAL A 342 -13.38 -4.52 -15.94
N HIS A 343 -13.91 -4.54 -17.17
CA HIS A 343 -13.21 -4.06 -18.37
C HIS A 343 -12.81 -2.59 -18.22
N LEU A 344 -13.75 -1.69 -17.92
CA LEU A 344 -13.47 -0.25 -17.85
C LEU A 344 -12.47 0.08 -16.73
N LEU A 345 -12.62 -0.52 -15.55
CA LEU A 345 -11.69 -0.31 -14.44
C LEU A 345 -10.29 -0.85 -14.75
N ALA A 346 -10.19 -2.05 -15.36
CA ALA A 346 -8.91 -2.63 -15.74
C ALA A 346 -8.20 -1.80 -16.82
N GLU A 347 -8.92 -1.30 -17.84
CA GLU A 347 -8.33 -0.46 -18.88
C GLU A 347 -7.91 0.91 -18.35
N ALA A 348 -8.69 1.55 -17.46
CA ALA A 348 -8.30 2.77 -16.78
C ALA A 348 -7.07 2.55 -15.89
N GLY A 349 -7.01 1.41 -15.19
CA GLY A 349 -5.85 0.98 -14.41
C GLY A 349 -4.59 0.85 -15.28
N ARG A 350 -4.67 0.19 -16.45
CA ARG A 350 -3.55 0.06 -17.41
C ARG A 350 -2.95 1.41 -17.76
N LEU A 351 -3.80 2.37 -18.10
CA LEU A 351 -3.40 3.72 -18.47
C LEU A 351 -2.67 4.43 -17.32
N ALA A 352 -3.23 4.34 -16.10
CA ALA A 352 -2.65 4.93 -14.90
C ALA A 352 -1.30 4.28 -14.55
N PHE A 353 -1.18 2.95 -14.66
CA PHE A 353 0.07 2.23 -14.36
C PHE A 353 1.15 2.45 -15.41
N ALA A 354 0.78 2.66 -16.68
CA ALA A 354 1.74 3.07 -17.72
C ALA A 354 2.39 4.42 -17.37
N ASP A 355 1.58 5.41 -17.00
CA ASP A 355 2.06 6.72 -16.57
C ASP A 355 2.86 6.64 -15.27
N ARG A 356 2.39 5.83 -14.31
CA ARG A 356 3.06 5.58 -13.04
C ARG A 356 4.49 5.07 -13.22
N ALA A 357 4.69 4.12 -14.12
CA ALA A 357 6.00 3.52 -14.36
C ALA A 357 7.02 4.55 -14.85
N LEU A 358 6.58 5.54 -15.63
CA LEU A 358 7.46 6.53 -16.24
C LEU A 358 7.68 7.78 -15.38
N TYR A 359 6.62 8.30 -14.74
CA TYR A 359 6.64 9.64 -14.17
C TYR A 359 6.71 9.69 -12.64
N MET A 360 6.31 8.61 -11.95
CA MET A 360 6.12 8.68 -10.50
C MET A 360 7.38 8.37 -9.71
N ALA A 361 7.82 9.34 -8.90
CA ALA A 361 8.95 9.26 -7.99
C ALA A 361 8.81 10.31 -6.87
N ASP A 362 9.84 10.48 -6.04
CA ASP A 362 9.90 11.56 -5.04
C ASP A 362 9.96 12.93 -5.71
N SER A 363 8.93 13.74 -5.52
CA SER A 363 8.80 15.07 -6.11
C SER A 363 9.80 16.11 -5.57
N ASP A 364 10.50 15.80 -4.49
CA ASP A 364 11.59 16.65 -3.98
C ASP A 364 12.87 16.49 -4.79
N PHE A 365 12.99 15.41 -5.57
CA PHE A 365 14.15 15.04 -6.40
C PHE A 365 13.86 15.08 -7.90
N ILE A 366 12.60 14.82 -8.26
CA ILE A 366 12.17 14.62 -9.65
C ILE A 366 10.97 15.53 -9.94
N PRO A 367 10.97 16.31 -11.02
CA PRO A 367 9.81 17.09 -11.43
C PRO A 367 8.69 16.16 -11.93
N VAL A 368 7.79 15.74 -11.02
CA VAL A 368 6.63 14.91 -11.34
C VAL A 368 5.51 15.80 -11.88
N PRO A 369 5.00 15.59 -13.12
CA PRO A 369 4.00 16.45 -13.74
C PRO A 369 2.58 16.16 -13.22
N VAL A 370 2.37 16.26 -11.90
CA VAL A 370 1.11 15.87 -11.22
C VAL A 370 -0.10 16.58 -11.84
N ALA A 371 -0.02 17.90 -12.00
CA ALA A 371 -1.12 18.69 -12.57
C ALA A 371 -1.52 18.22 -13.97
N GLY A 372 -0.51 17.96 -14.84
CA GLY A 372 -0.76 17.46 -16.18
C GLY A 372 -1.34 16.03 -16.19
N LEU A 373 -0.89 15.16 -15.27
CA LEU A 373 -1.36 13.77 -15.18
C LEU A 373 -2.84 13.66 -14.76
N VAL A 374 -3.37 14.63 -14.03
CA VAL A 374 -4.78 14.65 -13.58
C VAL A 374 -5.61 15.72 -14.31
N ALA A 375 -5.06 16.39 -15.32
CA ALA A 375 -5.77 17.41 -16.09
C ALA A 375 -6.94 16.79 -16.87
N PRO A 376 -8.15 17.40 -16.86
CA PRO A 376 -9.33 16.87 -17.55
C PRO A 376 -9.10 16.56 -19.03
N ASP A 377 -8.43 17.45 -19.76
CA ASP A 377 -8.12 17.25 -21.19
C ASP A 377 -7.15 16.09 -21.44
N TYR A 378 -6.20 15.89 -20.53
CA TYR A 378 -5.31 14.74 -20.58
C TYR A 378 -6.08 13.44 -20.35
N LEU A 379 -6.91 13.41 -19.30
CA LEU A 379 -7.72 12.23 -18.97
C LEU A 379 -8.73 11.90 -20.07
N ALA A 380 -9.34 12.92 -20.72
CA ALA A 380 -10.22 12.72 -21.87
C ALA A 380 -9.49 12.07 -23.06
N LYS A 381 -8.25 12.49 -23.34
CA LYS A 381 -7.39 11.86 -24.37
C LYS A 381 -7.03 10.41 -23.99
N ARG A 382 -6.77 10.13 -22.71
CA ARG A 382 -6.50 8.76 -22.23
C ARG A 382 -7.75 7.89 -22.33
N ALA A 383 -8.90 8.40 -21.92
CA ALA A 383 -10.20 7.73 -22.02
C ALA A 383 -10.53 7.30 -23.45
N ALA A 384 -10.28 8.16 -24.43
CA ALA A 384 -10.52 7.86 -25.86
C ALA A 384 -9.70 6.66 -26.41
N LEU A 385 -8.71 6.15 -25.67
CA LEU A 385 -7.99 4.92 -26.02
C LEU A 385 -8.73 3.65 -25.58
N ILE A 386 -9.68 3.76 -24.67
CA ILE A 386 -10.46 2.62 -24.19
C ILE A 386 -11.55 2.32 -25.23
N SER A 387 -11.59 1.07 -25.69
CA SER A 387 -12.56 0.57 -26.66
C SER A 387 -13.32 -0.61 -26.06
N GLU A 388 -14.18 -1.26 -26.84
CA GLU A 388 -14.86 -2.50 -26.42
C GLU A 388 -13.91 -3.68 -26.17
N ARG A 389 -12.68 -3.61 -26.67
CA ARG A 389 -11.65 -4.64 -26.51
C ARG A 389 -10.50 -4.14 -25.64
N SER A 390 -9.91 -5.06 -24.89
CA SER A 390 -8.72 -4.76 -24.09
C SER A 390 -7.57 -4.28 -24.98
N MET A 391 -6.89 -3.21 -24.54
CA MET A 391 -5.68 -2.71 -25.20
C MET A 391 -4.44 -3.57 -24.92
N GLY A 392 -4.54 -4.56 -24.01
CA GLY A 392 -3.43 -5.42 -23.60
C GLY A 392 -2.39 -4.69 -22.75
N ILE A 393 -1.48 -3.97 -23.37
CA ILE A 393 -0.46 -3.14 -22.69
C ILE A 393 -0.59 -1.69 -23.16
N ALA A 394 -0.83 -0.79 -22.21
CA ALA A 394 -0.89 0.64 -22.44
C ALA A 394 0.51 1.25 -22.53
N LYS A 395 0.66 2.25 -23.39
CA LYS A 395 1.84 3.14 -23.37
C LYS A 395 1.59 4.33 -22.45
N PRO A 396 2.64 4.89 -21.79
CA PRO A 396 2.49 6.13 -21.08
C PRO A 396 2.02 7.24 -22.03
N GLY A 397 1.22 8.16 -21.49
CA GLY A 397 0.81 9.34 -22.25
C GLY A 397 1.85 10.45 -22.15
N THR A 398 1.50 11.62 -22.70
CA THR A 398 2.34 12.82 -22.66
C THR A 398 1.57 13.94 -21.96
N PRO A 399 1.58 13.99 -20.60
CA PRO A 399 0.94 15.06 -19.85
C PRO A 399 1.71 16.39 -20.03
N GLU A 400 1.06 17.50 -19.78
CA GLU A 400 1.75 18.79 -19.70
C GLU A 400 2.72 18.84 -18.51
N GLY A 401 3.77 19.65 -18.61
CA GLY A 401 4.75 19.86 -17.54
C GLY A 401 5.89 18.83 -17.50
N ILE A 402 6.05 18.00 -18.53
CA ILE A 402 7.22 17.12 -18.65
C ILE A 402 8.47 17.98 -18.89
N GLN A 403 9.47 17.83 -18.01
CA GLN A 403 10.72 18.56 -18.10
C GLN A 403 11.91 17.67 -18.50
N VAL A 404 11.85 16.38 -18.15
CA VAL A 404 12.93 15.41 -18.35
C VAL A 404 12.36 14.09 -18.86
N ALA A 405 13.05 13.45 -19.79
CA ALA A 405 12.73 12.10 -20.24
C ALA A 405 13.38 11.07 -19.30
N TYR A 406 12.59 10.11 -18.84
CA TYR A 406 13.02 8.99 -17.99
C TYR A 406 12.76 7.66 -18.67
N ALA A 407 13.48 6.62 -18.24
CA ALA A 407 13.13 5.24 -18.55
C ALA A 407 12.03 4.74 -17.58
N PRO A 408 11.16 3.83 -18.03
CA PRO A 408 10.13 3.22 -17.17
C PRO A 408 10.76 2.40 -16.05
N ASP A 409 10.22 2.50 -14.84
CA ASP A 409 10.58 1.61 -13.74
C ASP A 409 9.87 0.25 -13.91
N ARG A 410 10.65 -0.80 -14.14
CA ARG A 410 10.20 -2.17 -14.32
C ARG A 410 10.41 -3.04 -13.07
N SER A 411 10.66 -2.42 -11.92
CA SER A 411 10.87 -3.17 -10.67
C SER A 411 9.66 -4.02 -10.33
N PRO A 412 9.89 -5.24 -9.81
CA PRO A 412 8.81 -6.12 -9.39
C PRO A 412 7.92 -5.44 -8.34
N LEU A 413 6.62 -5.68 -8.45
CA LEU A 413 5.61 -5.08 -7.58
C LEU A 413 5.45 -5.93 -6.31
N ARG A 414 5.38 -5.30 -5.11
CA ARG A 414 5.43 -5.95 -3.80
C ARG A 414 4.10 -5.87 -3.07
N ILE A 415 3.91 -6.70 -2.03
CA ILE A 415 2.66 -6.84 -1.31
C ILE A 415 2.97 -7.05 0.18
N SER A 416 2.86 -6.04 1.01
CA SER A 416 2.62 -6.09 2.46
C SER A 416 2.30 -4.67 2.94
N THR A 417 1.61 -4.51 4.03
CA THR A 417 1.24 -3.19 4.59
C THR A 417 0.10 -3.40 5.59
N SER A 418 -0.20 -2.41 6.43
CA SER A 418 -1.43 -2.32 7.23
C SER A 418 -2.20 -1.02 6.93
N GLN A 419 -3.50 -1.02 7.21
CA GLN A 419 -4.38 0.14 7.06
C GLN A 419 -5.12 0.40 8.35
N VAL A 420 -5.25 1.67 8.72
CA VAL A 420 -6.13 2.14 9.79
C VAL A 420 -6.96 3.33 9.31
N VAL A 421 -8.21 3.40 9.77
CA VAL A 421 -9.09 4.55 9.58
C VAL A 421 -9.79 4.85 10.89
N ALA A 422 -10.06 6.13 11.14
CA ALA A 422 -10.88 6.55 12.29
C ALA A 422 -11.67 7.81 11.96
N VAL A 423 -12.83 7.94 12.61
CA VAL A 423 -13.66 9.14 12.66
C VAL A 423 -13.95 9.43 14.12
N ASP A 424 -13.69 10.66 14.57
CA ASP A 424 -13.92 11.10 15.95
C ASP A 424 -15.27 11.78 16.17
N ASP A 425 -15.60 12.05 17.43
CA ASP A 425 -16.86 12.69 17.86
C ASP A 425 -17.09 14.08 17.24
N GLN A 426 -16.04 14.76 16.83
CA GLN A 426 -16.09 16.10 16.23
C GLN A 426 -16.19 16.06 14.71
N GLY A 427 -16.15 14.84 14.12
CA GLY A 427 -16.16 14.61 12.67
C GLY A 427 -14.79 14.76 12.02
N GLY A 428 -13.72 14.87 12.81
CA GLY A 428 -12.36 14.68 12.34
C GLY A 428 -12.14 13.25 11.86
N ALA A 429 -11.28 13.05 10.86
CA ALA A 429 -11.08 11.74 10.28
C ALA A 429 -9.65 11.50 9.83
N VAL A 430 -9.21 10.25 9.92
CA VAL A 430 -7.91 9.81 9.42
C VAL A 430 -8.05 8.60 8.51
N SER A 431 -7.26 8.58 7.44
CA SER A 431 -6.88 7.37 6.71
C SER A 431 -5.35 7.29 6.74
N MET A 432 -4.81 6.21 7.25
CA MET A 432 -3.38 6.00 7.33
C MET A 432 -3.00 4.62 6.83
N THR A 433 -2.10 4.60 5.85
CA THR A 433 -1.46 3.38 5.36
C THR A 433 -0.03 3.33 5.89
N THR A 434 0.34 2.25 6.55
CA THR A 434 1.60 2.08 7.27
C THR A 434 2.26 0.75 6.93
N THR A 435 3.60 0.70 6.88
CA THR A 435 4.30 -0.44 6.32
C THR A 435 5.72 -0.60 6.86
N VAL A 436 6.21 -1.85 6.83
CA VAL A 436 7.66 -2.19 6.84
C VAL A 436 8.11 -2.74 5.48
N GLU A 437 7.29 -2.66 4.46
CA GLU A 437 7.33 -3.08 3.06
C GLU A 437 6.96 -4.56 2.88
N ALA A 438 7.87 -5.50 2.82
CA ALA A 438 7.60 -6.92 2.66
C ALA A 438 7.32 -7.59 4.02
N ALA A 439 6.81 -8.82 3.99
CA ALA A 439 6.57 -9.58 5.21
C ALA A 439 7.83 -9.64 6.09
N PHE A 440 7.69 -9.23 7.36
CA PHE A 440 8.76 -9.09 8.36
C PHE A 440 9.87 -8.09 7.98
N GLY A 441 9.64 -7.22 7.02
CA GLY A 441 10.57 -6.17 6.60
C GLY A 441 11.92 -6.71 6.17
N SER A 442 12.97 -6.13 6.71
CA SER A 442 14.37 -6.53 6.48
C SER A 442 14.80 -7.78 7.27
N HIS A 443 13.95 -8.37 8.10
CA HIS A 443 14.30 -9.42 9.08
C HIS A 443 15.35 -8.97 10.10
N VAL A 444 15.56 -7.69 10.28
CA VAL A 444 16.39 -7.11 11.32
C VAL A 444 15.51 -6.65 12.48
N MET A 445 15.61 -7.32 13.61
CA MET A 445 14.86 -7.00 14.83
C MET A 445 15.72 -6.16 15.78
N VAL A 446 15.14 -5.10 16.33
CA VAL A 446 15.78 -4.20 17.31
C VAL A 446 14.84 -4.04 18.49
N GLN A 447 15.29 -4.40 19.71
CA GLN A 447 14.49 -4.24 20.95
C GLN A 447 13.01 -4.64 20.79
N GLY A 448 12.74 -5.72 20.06
CA GLY A 448 11.40 -6.29 19.88
C GLY A 448 10.59 -5.73 18.72
N PHE A 449 11.05 -4.77 17.93
CA PHE A 449 10.41 -4.33 16.69
C PHE A 449 11.25 -4.60 15.45
N LEU A 450 10.61 -4.71 14.29
CA LEU A 450 11.25 -4.99 13.01
C LEU A 450 11.59 -3.70 12.27
N LEU A 451 12.72 -3.69 11.55
CA LEU A 451 13.09 -2.64 10.63
C LEU A 451 12.54 -2.94 9.24
N ASN A 452 12.16 -1.88 8.54
CA ASN A 452 11.67 -1.93 7.17
C ASN A 452 12.72 -2.43 6.17
N ASN A 453 12.25 -2.87 5.00
CA ASN A 453 13.08 -3.11 3.82
C ASN A 453 12.73 -2.15 2.68
N GLN A 454 12.36 -0.92 3.01
CA GLN A 454 11.72 0.03 2.11
C GLN A 454 12.59 0.49 0.94
N MET A 455 13.93 0.34 1.07
CA MET A 455 14.84 0.64 -0.04
C MET A 455 14.55 -0.22 -1.28
N THR A 456 13.93 -1.41 -1.11
CA THR A 456 13.56 -2.27 -2.24
C THR A 456 12.39 -1.76 -3.08
N ASP A 457 11.73 -0.68 -2.66
CA ASP A 457 10.73 0.04 -3.47
C ASP A 457 11.36 1.00 -4.49
N PHE A 458 12.67 1.26 -4.40
CA PHE A 458 13.40 1.90 -5.50
C PHE A 458 13.59 0.96 -6.68
N SER A 459 13.83 1.54 -7.85
CA SER A 459 14.28 0.76 -9.00
C SER A 459 15.61 0.08 -8.71
N PHE A 460 15.70 -1.22 -9.02
CA PHE A 460 16.95 -1.97 -8.90
C PHE A 460 17.94 -1.61 -10.02
N ILE A 461 17.41 -1.07 -11.14
CA ILE A 461 18.18 -0.62 -12.29
C ILE A 461 18.08 0.91 -12.33
N PRO A 462 19.20 1.65 -12.18
CA PRO A 462 19.18 3.11 -12.15
C PRO A 462 18.99 3.76 -13.53
N GLU A 463 19.30 3.01 -14.59
CA GLU A 463 19.30 3.49 -15.98
C GLU A 463 18.94 2.35 -16.95
N GLU A 464 18.15 2.64 -17.98
CA GLU A 464 17.82 1.73 -19.07
C GLU A 464 17.96 2.48 -20.40
N ASP A 465 18.65 1.88 -21.38
CA ASP A 465 18.89 2.46 -22.71
C ASP A 465 19.45 3.90 -22.70
N GLY A 466 20.35 4.20 -21.77
CA GLY A 466 20.96 5.52 -21.60
C GLY A 466 20.06 6.59 -20.97
N GLN A 467 18.87 6.20 -20.50
CA GLN A 467 17.96 7.08 -19.78
C GLN A 467 17.85 6.66 -18.30
N ARG A 468 17.91 7.64 -17.41
CA ARG A 468 17.76 7.41 -15.97
C ARG A 468 16.33 7.01 -15.62
N VAL A 469 16.17 6.10 -14.66
CA VAL A 469 14.87 5.80 -14.06
C VAL A 469 14.52 6.84 -13.00
N ALA A 470 13.31 7.39 -13.06
CA ALA A 470 12.89 8.43 -12.11
C ALA A 470 12.97 7.93 -10.65
N ASN A 471 12.56 6.69 -10.39
CA ASN A 471 12.55 6.05 -9.06
C ASN A 471 13.88 5.35 -8.70
N ARG A 472 15.04 5.78 -9.23
CA ARG A 472 16.35 5.25 -8.83
C ARG A 472 16.74 5.68 -7.42
N VAL A 473 17.63 4.92 -6.78
CA VAL A 473 18.18 5.26 -5.46
C VAL A 473 19.01 6.53 -5.53
N GLU A 474 18.75 7.47 -4.62
CA GLU A 474 19.60 8.66 -4.37
C GLU A 474 19.61 8.95 -2.86
N PRO A 475 20.73 9.41 -2.26
CA PRO A 475 20.79 9.75 -0.85
C PRO A 475 19.71 10.74 -0.43
N GLY A 476 19.02 10.46 0.68
CA GLY A 476 17.94 11.31 1.20
C GLY A 476 16.60 11.21 0.48
N LYS A 477 16.55 10.56 -0.69
CA LYS A 477 15.34 10.37 -1.49
C LYS A 477 14.40 9.35 -0.86
N ARG A 478 13.10 9.55 -1.05
CA ARG A 478 12.04 8.61 -0.66
C ARG A 478 11.72 7.67 -1.81
N PRO A 479 11.62 6.36 -1.62
CA PRO A 479 11.20 5.46 -2.67
C PRO A 479 9.72 5.69 -3.02
N ARG A 480 9.38 5.52 -4.30
CA ARG A 480 8.00 5.57 -4.76
C ARG A 480 7.14 4.57 -3.97
N SER A 481 5.93 4.98 -3.64
CA SER A 481 4.93 4.13 -2.98
C SER A 481 3.66 3.98 -3.82
N ALA A 482 2.85 2.98 -3.51
CA ALA A 482 1.47 2.85 -3.98
C ALA A 482 0.44 3.01 -2.85
N MET A 483 0.88 3.25 -1.62
CA MET A 483 -0.02 3.50 -0.48
C MET A 483 -0.97 4.66 -0.79
N ALA A 484 -2.27 4.43 -0.60
CA ALA A 484 -3.32 5.32 -1.06
C ALA A 484 -4.37 5.61 0.04
N PRO A 485 -3.96 6.16 1.18
CA PRO A 485 -4.95 6.65 2.14
C PRO A 485 -5.79 7.74 1.46
N THR A 486 -7.12 7.63 1.59
CA THR A 486 -8.05 8.46 0.82
C THR A 486 -9.17 8.99 1.70
N LEU A 487 -9.53 10.25 1.49
CA LEU A 487 -10.70 10.92 2.08
C LEU A 487 -11.64 11.38 0.96
N VAL A 488 -12.93 11.24 1.18
CA VAL A 488 -13.97 11.62 0.22
C VAL A 488 -14.92 12.63 0.86
N PHE A 489 -15.25 13.68 0.13
CA PHE A 489 -16.14 14.76 0.56
C PHE A 489 -17.28 14.97 -0.45
N ASP A 490 -18.44 15.37 0.04
CA ASP A 490 -19.46 15.96 -0.81
C ASP A 490 -19.00 17.35 -1.28
N ARG A 491 -19.03 17.59 -2.60
CA ARG A 491 -18.51 18.86 -3.18
C ARG A 491 -19.36 20.07 -2.82
N LYS A 492 -20.66 19.86 -2.62
CA LYS A 492 -21.60 20.97 -2.38
C LYS A 492 -21.57 21.42 -0.92
N SER A 493 -21.59 20.47 0.00
CA SER A 493 -21.58 20.78 1.44
C SER A 493 -20.17 20.92 2.01
N GLY A 494 -19.16 20.30 1.39
CA GLY A 494 -17.81 20.18 1.94
C GLY A 494 -17.70 19.15 3.08
N GLU A 495 -18.78 18.44 3.41
CA GLU A 495 -18.78 17.46 4.49
C GLU A 495 -18.01 16.20 4.10
N LEU A 496 -17.30 15.63 5.08
CA LEU A 496 -16.67 14.32 4.94
C LEU A 496 -17.75 13.25 4.72
N LEU A 497 -17.57 12.46 3.65
CA LEU A 497 -18.41 11.31 3.34
C LEU A 497 -17.73 9.98 3.72
N ALA A 498 -16.45 9.82 3.41
CA ALA A 498 -15.78 8.56 3.66
C ALA A 498 -14.27 8.72 3.93
N THR A 499 -13.73 7.79 4.70
CA THR A 499 -12.30 7.52 4.84
C THR A 499 -12.05 6.08 4.45
N VAL A 500 -11.05 5.83 3.58
CA VAL A 500 -10.77 4.50 3.03
C VAL A 500 -9.29 4.34 2.71
N GLY A 501 -8.80 3.13 2.80
CA GLY A 501 -7.47 2.72 2.35
C GLY A 501 -7.29 1.22 2.43
N SER A 502 -6.16 0.74 1.92
CA SER A 502 -5.85 -0.70 1.87
C SER A 502 -4.35 -0.94 1.96
N PRO A 503 -3.90 -2.05 2.55
CA PRO A 503 -2.63 -2.68 2.22
C PRO A 503 -2.71 -3.42 0.88
N GLY A 504 -1.56 -3.89 0.36
CA GLY A 504 -1.53 -4.73 -0.83
C GLY A 504 -0.50 -4.32 -1.88
N GLY A 505 0.53 -3.54 -1.49
CA GLY A 505 1.57 -3.06 -2.40
C GLY A 505 0.99 -2.27 -3.57
N SER A 506 1.37 -2.57 -4.80
CA SER A 506 0.87 -1.84 -5.97
C SER A 506 -0.61 -2.08 -6.27
N GLN A 507 -1.20 -3.19 -5.82
CA GLN A 507 -2.63 -3.49 -5.96
C GLN A 507 -3.51 -2.60 -5.05
N ILE A 508 -2.94 -1.89 -4.09
CA ILE A 508 -3.64 -0.91 -3.24
C ILE A 508 -4.47 0.07 -4.10
N ILE A 509 -3.89 0.53 -5.21
CA ILE A 509 -4.54 1.49 -6.12
C ILE A 509 -5.86 0.93 -6.64
N GLU A 510 -5.86 -0.33 -7.07
CA GLU A 510 -7.03 -1.01 -7.62
C GLU A 510 -8.05 -1.36 -6.54
N TYR A 511 -7.60 -1.81 -5.37
CA TYR A 511 -8.46 -2.10 -4.23
C TYR A 511 -9.23 -0.87 -3.76
N VAL A 512 -8.53 0.25 -3.62
CA VAL A 512 -9.16 1.52 -3.22
C VAL A 512 -10.07 2.05 -4.33
N SER A 513 -9.65 2.02 -5.61
CA SER A 513 -10.47 2.47 -6.74
C SER A 513 -11.76 1.66 -6.87
N LYS A 514 -11.68 0.31 -6.78
CA LYS A 514 -12.85 -0.58 -6.76
C LYS A 514 -13.81 -0.20 -5.62
N SER A 515 -13.27 -0.02 -4.42
CA SER A 515 -14.09 0.28 -3.23
C SER A 515 -14.73 1.67 -3.31
N LEU A 516 -14.04 2.66 -3.87
CA LEU A 516 -14.60 3.98 -4.14
C LEU A 516 -15.75 3.90 -5.13
N VAL A 517 -15.59 3.23 -6.27
CA VAL A 517 -16.66 3.01 -7.24
C VAL A 517 -17.84 2.28 -6.58
N ALA A 518 -17.56 1.23 -5.80
CA ALA A 518 -18.61 0.48 -5.13
C ALA A 518 -19.43 1.32 -4.14
N MET A 519 -18.78 2.16 -3.34
CA MET A 519 -19.48 3.04 -2.40
C MET A 519 -20.13 4.25 -3.09
N LEU A 520 -19.44 4.88 -4.06
CA LEU A 520 -19.84 6.13 -4.64
C LEU A 520 -20.82 5.97 -5.80
N ASP A 521 -20.58 5.03 -6.71
CA ASP A 521 -21.40 4.81 -7.91
C ASP A 521 -22.46 3.73 -7.68
N TRP A 522 -22.08 2.60 -7.10
CA TRP A 522 -22.99 1.47 -6.88
C TRP A 522 -23.76 1.58 -5.56
N LYS A 523 -23.47 2.57 -4.71
CA LYS A 523 -24.18 2.84 -3.45
C LYS A 523 -24.20 1.68 -2.47
N LEU A 524 -23.20 0.82 -2.53
CA LEU A 524 -23.03 -0.24 -1.55
C LEU A 524 -22.59 0.34 -0.21
N ASP A 525 -23.02 -0.30 0.88
CA ASP A 525 -22.45 0.00 2.19
C ASP A 525 -20.96 -0.37 2.22
N PRO A 526 -20.16 0.17 3.17
CA PRO A 526 -18.71 -0.05 3.15
C PRO A 526 -18.32 -1.53 3.26
N GLN A 527 -19.05 -2.37 4.00
CA GLN A 527 -18.71 -3.78 4.10
C GLN A 527 -19.00 -4.53 2.79
N ALA A 528 -20.14 -4.30 2.18
CA ALA A 528 -20.47 -4.88 0.88
C ALA A 528 -19.48 -4.43 -0.21
N ALA A 529 -19.10 -3.15 -0.23
CA ALA A 529 -18.12 -2.60 -1.17
C ALA A 529 -16.73 -3.25 -1.02
N ILE A 530 -16.28 -3.44 0.22
CA ILE A 530 -15.00 -4.07 0.55
C ILE A 530 -15.03 -5.56 0.18
N SER A 531 -16.14 -6.24 0.45
CA SER A 531 -16.31 -7.68 0.24
C SER A 531 -16.36 -8.08 -1.24
N LEU A 532 -16.65 -7.17 -2.18
CA LEU A 532 -16.60 -7.48 -3.61
C LEU A 532 -15.26 -8.14 -4.01
N PRO A 533 -15.28 -9.08 -4.97
CA PRO A 533 -14.06 -9.64 -5.54
C PRO A 533 -13.06 -8.57 -5.95
N ASN A 534 -11.78 -8.80 -5.71
CA ASN A 534 -10.71 -7.92 -6.15
C ASN A 534 -10.34 -8.21 -7.60
N PHE A 535 -10.04 -7.17 -8.35
CA PHE A 535 -9.61 -7.25 -9.74
C PHE A 535 -8.91 -5.96 -10.17
N GLY A 536 -8.23 -6.00 -11.30
CA GLY A 536 -7.62 -4.82 -11.91
C GLY A 536 -6.58 -5.16 -12.97
N SER A 537 -5.78 -4.19 -13.36
CA SER A 537 -4.62 -4.41 -14.21
C SER A 537 -3.51 -3.40 -13.94
N ARG A 538 -2.36 -3.90 -13.57
CA ARG A 538 -1.14 -3.11 -13.37
C ARG A 538 -0.33 -2.97 -14.67
N ASN A 539 -1.04 -2.80 -15.79
CA ASN A 539 -0.52 -2.74 -17.16
C ASN A 539 0.10 -4.07 -17.66
N GLY A 540 -0.48 -5.19 -17.23
CA GLY A 540 -0.15 -6.54 -17.66
C GLY A 540 -1.42 -7.34 -17.94
N ALA A 541 -1.49 -8.60 -17.53
CA ALA A 541 -2.74 -9.35 -17.55
C ALA A 541 -3.82 -8.66 -16.69
N THR A 542 -5.09 -8.92 -17.00
CA THR A 542 -6.16 -8.55 -16.08
C THR A 542 -6.16 -9.55 -14.93
N GLU A 543 -5.86 -9.05 -13.74
CA GLU A 543 -5.80 -9.84 -12.53
C GLU A 543 -7.20 -10.01 -11.95
N LEU A 544 -7.56 -11.23 -11.62
CA LEU A 544 -8.81 -11.60 -10.96
C LEU A 544 -8.49 -12.38 -9.69
N GLU A 545 -9.19 -12.10 -8.62
CA GLU A 545 -9.05 -12.84 -7.37
C GLU A 545 -9.46 -14.31 -7.55
N THR A 546 -8.56 -15.22 -7.16
CA THR A 546 -8.72 -16.66 -7.31
C THR A 546 -10.07 -17.15 -6.72
N GLY A 547 -10.85 -17.84 -7.54
CA GLY A 547 -12.10 -18.48 -7.12
C GLY A 547 -13.29 -17.53 -6.85
N MET A 548 -13.12 -16.21 -7.08
CA MET A 548 -14.14 -15.21 -6.74
C MET A 548 -15.02 -14.76 -7.92
N PHE A 549 -14.74 -15.23 -9.14
CA PHE A 549 -15.46 -14.82 -10.35
C PHE A 549 -16.10 -16.00 -11.07
N SER A 550 -17.30 -15.77 -11.60
CA SER A 550 -18.03 -16.77 -12.37
C SER A 550 -17.33 -17.14 -13.68
N PRO A 551 -17.49 -18.38 -14.18
CA PRO A 551 -16.99 -18.76 -15.49
C PRO A 551 -17.53 -17.87 -16.63
N ALA A 552 -18.78 -17.41 -16.52
CA ALA A 552 -19.42 -16.55 -17.50
C ALA A 552 -18.72 -15.18 -17.60
N LEU A 553 -18.42 -14.53 -16.48
CA LEU A 553 -17.67 -13.28 -16.44
C LEU A 553 -16.28 -13.47 -17.06
N LYS A 554 -15.56 -14.52 -16.67
CA LYS A 554 -14.23 -14.81 -17.20
C LYS A 554 -14.26 -15.02 -18.73
N GLN A 555 -15.29 -15.70 -19.24
CA GLN A 555 -15.44 -15.88 -20.68
C GLN A 555 -15.73 -14.56 -21.39
N ALA A 556 -16.64 -13.73 -20.85
CA ALA A 556 -16.95 -12.42 -21.42
C ALA A 556 -15.73 -11.50 -21.50
N LEU A 557 -14.85 -11.53 -20.49
CA LEU A 557 -13.59 -10.79 -20.52
C LEU A 557 -12.60 -11.33 -21.58
N LYS A 558 -12.51 -12.66 -21.75
CA LYS A 558 -11.71 -13.27 -22.82
C LYS A 558 -12.24 -12.88 -24.21
N ASP A 559 -13.56 -12.84 -24.39
CA ASP A 559 -14.18 -12.41 -25.65
C ASP A 559 -13.87 -10.93 -25.96
N LYS A 560 -13.72 -10.10 -24.93
CA LYS A 560 -13.21 -8.73 -25.03
C LYS A 560 -11.68 -8.66 -25.25
N GLY A 561 -10.98 -9.79 -25.30
CA GLY A 561 -9.53 -9.86 -25.58
C GLY A 561 -8.63 -9.72 -24.36
N HIS A 562 -9.16 -9.80 -23.13
CA HIS A 562 -8.33 -9.79 -21.94
C HIS A 562 -7.52 -11.07 -21.79
N MET A 563 -6.23 -10.94 -21.52
CA MET A 563 -5.44 -11.99 -20.90
C MET A 563 -5.73 -11.98 -19.40
N LEU A 564 -6.25 -13.09 -18.87
CA LEU A 564 -6.61 -13.20 -17.46
C LEU A 564 -5.50 -13.88 -16.66
N SER A 565 -5.28 -13.38 -15.44
CA SER A 565 -4.42 -14.01 -14.43
C SER A 565 -5.22 -14.13 -13.14
N GLU A 566 -5.51 -15.37 -12.74
CA GLU A 566 -6.16 -15.62 -11.44
C GLU A 566 -5.05 -15.72 -10.38
N ILE A 567 -5.08 -14.82 -9.41
CA ILE A 567 -4.10 -14.74 -8.33
C ILE A 567 -4.81 -14.48 -6.99
N ASP A 568 -4.18 -14.85 -5.91
CA ASP A 568 -4.66 -14.46 -4.59
C ASP A 568 -4.47 -12.95 -4.42
N MET A 569 -5.57 -12.23 -4.24
CA MET A 569 -5.56 -10.77 -4.11
C MET A 569 -5.93 -10.38 -2.67
N THR A 570 -4.99 -10.61 -1.74
CA THR A 570 -5.19 -10.35 -0.31
C THR A 570 -5.13 -8.86 -0.02
N SER A 571 -6.26 -8.18 -0.18
CA SER A 571 -6.44 -6.82 0.31
C SER A 571 -6.60 -6.80 1.85
N GLY A 572 -6.70 -5.63 2.43
CA GLY A 572 -6.98 -5.42 3.85
C GLY A 572 -7.67 -4.08 4.02
N ILE A 573 -8.67 -3.84 3.16
CA ILE A 573 -9.37 -2.57 3.06
C ILE A 573 -10.06 -2.26 4.39
N GLN A 574 -9.90 -1.03 4.86
CA GLN A 574 -10.66 -0.47 5.97
C GLN A 574 -11.38 0.77 5.46
N ALA A 575 -12.67 0.90 5.75
CA ALA A 575 -13.44 2.09 5.37
C ALA A 575 -14.47 2.46 6.44
N ILE A 576 -14.70 3.76 6.59
CA ILE A 576 -15.81 4.31 7.36
C ILE A 576 -16.53 5.32 6.46
N VAL A 577 -17.84 5.16 6.33
CA VAL A 577 -18.74 6.10 5.65
C VAL A 577 -19.51 6.87 6.72
N ARG A 578 -19.51 8.20 6.58
CA ARG A 578 -20.23 9.12 7.45
C ARG A 578 -21.41 9.70 6.68
N THR A 579 -22.60 9.53 7.18
CA THR A 579 -23.83 10.09 6.62
C THR A 579 -24.50 11.02 7.60
N ARG A 580 -25.29 11.94 7.07
CA ARG A 580 -26.15 12.83 7.86
C ARG A 580 -27.55 12.75 7.27
N ASP A 581 -28.53 12.47 8.10
CA ASP A 581 -29.94 12.46 7.67
C ASP A 581 -30.54 13.89 7.54
N ALA A 582 -31.76 13.94 7.07
CA ALA A 582 -32.47 15.23 6.89
C ALA A 582 -32.72 15.99 8.21
N GLN A 583 -32.65 15.31 9.34
CA GLN A 583 -32.77 15.86 10.69
C GLN A 583 -31.44 16.32 11.26
N GLY A 584 -30.34 16.08 10.53
CA GLY A 584 -28.99 16.46 10.92
C GLY A 584 -28.28 15.42 11.79
N LYS A 585 -28.90 14.26 12.06
CA LYS A 585 -28.28 13.18 12.84
C LYS A 585 -27.18 12.52 12.00
N VAL A 586 -26.00 12.41 12.60
CA VAL A 586 -24.85 11.72 12.01
C VAL A 586 -24.95 10.23 12.30
N SER A 587 -24.59 9.40 11.32
CA SER A 587 -24.32 7.99 11.52
C SER A 587 -23.06 7.57 10.79
N LEU A 588 -22.34 6.63 11.37
CA LEU A 588 -21.14 6.04 10.85
C LEU A 588 -21.43 4.58 10.49
N SER A 589 -20.92 4.16 9.33
CA SER A 589 -20.98 2.78 8.88
C SER A 589 -19.56 2.35 8.52
N GLY A 590 -19.06 1.29 9.16
CA GLY A 590 -17.69 0.81 9.00
C GLY A 590 -17.62 -0.58 8.40
N GLY A 591 -16.59 -0.84 7.63
CA GLY A 591 -16.28 -2.15 7.08
C GLY A 591 -14.80 -2.50 7.21
N ALA A 592 -14.52 -3.78 7.34
CA ALA A 592 -13.19 -4.36 7.38
C ALA A 592 -13.07 -5.52 6.38
N ASP A 593 -11.88 -5.70 5.82
CA ASP A 593 -11.66 -6.67 4.75
C ASP A 593 -11.88 -8.12 5.21
N PRO A 594 -12.74 -8.88 4.51
CA PRO A 594 -12.99 -10.28 4.85
C PRO A 594 -11.78 -11.20 4.64
N ARG A 595 -10.76 -10.76 3.91
CA ARG A 595 -9.55 -11.55 3.59
C ARG A 595 -8.51 -11.53 4.68
N ARG A 596 -8.66 -10.62 5.66
CA ARG A 596 -7.77 -10.47 6.83
C ARG A 596 -8.57 -10.49 8.12
N GLU A 597 -7.89 -10.31 9.25
CA GLU A 597 -8.45 -10.36 10.60
C GLU A 597 -9.04 -9.02 11.07
N GLY A 598 -9.04 -7.99 10.21
CA GLY A 598 -9.47 -6.65 10.56
C GLY A 598 -10.88 -6.53 11.10
N GLU A 599 -11.14 -5.45 11.82
CA GLU A 599 -12.44 -5.14 12.42
C GLU A 599 -12.70 -3.64 12.39
N ALA A 600 -14.00 -3.27 12.30
CA ALA A 600 -14.50 -1.93 12.54
C ALA A 600 -15.28 -1.91 13.84
N VAL A 601 -14.98 -0.96 14.73
CA VAL A 601 -15.62 -0.83 16.07
C VAL A 601 -15.96 0.63 16.34
N GLY A 602 -17.12 0.89 16.89
CA GLY A 602 -17.59 2.25 17.20
C GLY A 602 -18.63 2.30 18.31
N ASP A 603 -19.08 3.51 18.67
CA ASP A 603 -20.10 3.78 19.71
C ASP A 603 -21.14 4.78 19.23
#